data_55d5fcc522c4a1ab15f6db7d01e79267
#
_entry.id   55d5fcc522c4a1ab15f6db7d01e79267
#
_cell.length_a   1.000
_cell.length_b   1.000
_cell.length_c   1.000
_cell.angle_alpha   90.00
_cell.angle_beta   90.00
_cell.angle_gamma   90.00
#
_symmetry.space_group_name_H-M   'P 1'
#
loop_
_entity.id
_entity.type
_entity.pdbx_description
1 polymer ?
#
loop_
_entity_poly.entity_id
_entity_poly.type
_entity_poly.pdbx_seq_one_letter_code
_entity_poly.pdbx_strand_id
1 'polypeptide(L)'
;MIYSCKPLFEKIKAQVAAEIDNFPLEDPPTVCIITTGEDEPSARYVRNKLRDFEELGIVAEVKRFDTLHNLMCFLIDNGVKSDYDGIIVQRPILVSDASPKEAAGNVADFMRHDLDIDGVCYGSPFTPPPVRGLDLLLREWDYNPAGKTAVVIGRGDVGRPVAEYLLRRNATVTVCHSRTPDATLWGAMKSADILVGAAGLKNPIYPSTHNHSGVVIDYGITKGNDGKLHGDFEDNGFCTQKQKQTPVPGGMGLMVRAGLLLNVLDAYKWRRRLM
;
A
#
# COMPACT_ATOMS: atom_id res chain seq x y z
N MET A 1 9.58 20.82 0.25
CA MET A 1 8.13 21.13 0.10
C MET A 1 7.34 19.93 0.54
N ILE A 2 6.40 20.10 1.46
CA ILE A 2 5.42 19.07 1.82
C ILE A 2 4.40 18.96 0.68
N TYR A 3 4.24 17.74 0.14
CA TYR A 3 3.37 17.49 -1.00
C TYR A 3 2.14 16.68 -0.57
N SER A 4 1.00 17.32 -0.44
CA SER A 4 -0.26 16.63 -0.17
C SER A 4 -0.69 15.79 -1.39
N CYS A 5 -0.89 14.50 -1.18
CA CYS A 5 -1.37 13.59 -2.24
C CYS A 5 -2.89 13.70 -2.49
N LYS A 6 -3.61 14.54 -1.73
CA LYS A 6 -5.07 14.64 -1.85
C LYS A 6 -5.53 15.05 -3.25
N PRO A 7 -4.97 16.10 -3.91
CA PRO A 7 -5.39 16.47 -5.26
C PRO A 7 -5.19 15.33 -6.28
N LEU A 8 -4.06 14.62 -6.20
CA LEU A 8 -3.78 13.49 -7.09
C LEU A 8 -4.74 12.32 -6.82
N PHE A 9 -5.01 12.02 -5.55
CA PHE A 9 -5.98 11.00 -5.16
C PHE A 9 -7.37 11.28 -5.73
N GLU A 10 -7.88 12.50 -5.55
CA GLU A 10 -9.20 12.90 -6.07
C GLU A 10 -9.26 12.85 -7.60
N LYS A 11 -8.19 13.24 -8.29
CA LYS A 11 -8.07 13.11 -9.75
C LYS A 11 -8.19 11.65 -10.19
N ILE A 12 -7.45 10.74 -9.55
CA ILE A 12 -7.47 9.31 -9.87
C ILE A 12 -8.85 8.72 -9.55
N LYS A 13 -9.43 9.08 -8.40
CA LYS A 13 -10.75 8.63 -7.99
C LYS A 13 -11.82 9.04 -9.00
N ALA A 14 -11.78 10.27 -9.50
CA ALA A 14 -12.68 10.76 -10.55
C ALA A 14 -12.49 10.00 -11.88
N GLN A 15 -11.27 9.64 -12.24
CA GLN A 15 -10.99 8.80 -13.42
C GLN A 15 -11.61 7.40 -13.25
N VAL A 16 -11.45 6.78 -12.08
CA VAL A 16 -12.05 5.47 -11.79
C VAL A 16 -13.56 5.55 -11.82
N ALA A 17 -14.17 6.59 -11.24
CA ALA A 17 -15.62 6.82 -11.29
C ALA A 17 -16.13 6.89 -12.74
N ALA A 18 -15.50 7.71 -13.58
CA ALA A 18 -15.88 7.86 -14.97
C ALA A 18 -15.79 6.56 -15.79
N GLU A 19 -14.89 5.65 -15.40
CA GLU A 19 -14.80 4.32 -16.03
C GLU A 19 -15.89 3.38 -15.52
N ILE A 20 -16.17 3.39 -14.22
CA ILE A 20 -17.23 2.56 -13.62
C ILE A 20 -18.62 3.00 -14.11
N ASP A 21 -18.85 4.29 -14.35
CA ASP A 21 -20.10 4.80 -14.89
C ASP A 21 -20.45 4.22 -16.29
N ASN A 22 -19.46 3.66 -16.99
CA ASN A 22 -19.68 2.97 -18.26
C ASN A 22 -20.00 1.47 -18.11
N PHE A 23 -19.99 0.92 -16.88
CA PHE A 23 -20.33 -0.48 -16.63
C PHE A 23 -21.84 -0.67 -16.52
N PRO A 24 -22.37 -1.89 -16.79
CA PRO A 24 -23.78 -2.19 -16.55
C PRO A 24 -24.14 -1.99 -15.08
N LEU A 25 -25.27 -1.31 -14.84
CA LEU A 25 -25.75 -1.06 -13.46
C LEU A 25 -26.09 -2.35 -12.70
N GLU A 26 -26.50 -3.38 -13.42
CA GLU A 26 -26.81 -4.72 -12.87
C GLU A 26 -25.56 -5.58 -12.59
N ASP A 27 -24.39 -5.13 -13.01
CA ASP A 27 -23.12 -5.86 -12.86
C ASP A 27 -22.01 -4.92 -12.39
N PRO A 28 -22.12 -4.33 -11.18
CA PRO A 28 -21.07 -3.46 -10.62
C PRO A 28 -19.84 -4.28 -10.18
N PRO A 29 -18.66 -3.66 -10.05
CA PRO A 29 -17.51 -4.32 -9.46
C PRO A 29 -17.80 -4.82 -8.04
N THR A 30 -17.39 -6.07 -7.75
CA THR A 30 -17.64 -6.73 -6.46
C THR A 30 -16.35 -7.12 -5.77
N VAL A 31 -16.20 -6.74 -4.49
CA VAL A 31 -14.99 -6.97 -3.69
C VAL A 31 -15.34 -7.61 -2.35
N CYS A 32 -14.59 -8.64 -1.96
CA CYS A 32 -14.61 -9.18 -0.61
C CYS A 32 -13.45 -8.64 0.21
N ILE A 33 -13.73 -8.04 1.36
CA ILE A 33 -12.72 -7.65 2.35
C ILE A 33 -12.77 -8.65 3.51
N ILE A 34 -11.70 -9.41 3.67
CA ILE A 34 -11.55 -10.35 4.77
C ILE A 34 -10.86 -9.65 5.94
N THR A 35 -11.46 -9.77 7.12
CA THR A 35 -10.93 -9.28 8.40
C THR A 35 -10.72 -10.42 9.36
N THR A 36 -9.73 -10.30 10.26
CA THR A 36 -9.43 -11.28 11.30
C THR A 36 -9.09 -10.56 12.60
N GLY A 37 -9.48 -11.13 13.72
CA GLY A 37 -9.18 -10.55 15.04
C GLY A 37 -9.73 -9.13 15.25
N GLU A 38 -9.18 -8.44 16.23
CA GLU A 38 -9.48 -7.03 16.54
C GLU A 38 -8.21 -6.21 16.49
N ASP A 39 -8.16 -5.25 15.58
CA ASP A 39 -7.05 -4.30 15.40
C ASP A 39 -7.62 -2.96 14.93
N GLU A 40 -7.61 -1.96 15.82
CA GLU A 40 -8.21 -0.65 15.53
C GLU A 40 -7.58 0.06 14.32
N PRO A 41 -6.25 0.04 14.12
CA PRO A 41 -5.66 0.54 12.88
C PRO A 41 -6.24 -0.13 11.64
N SER A 42 -6.35 -1.46 11.61
CA SER A 42 -6.93 -2.21 10.50
C SER A 42 -8.39 -1.85 10.26
N ALA A 43 -9.19 -1.75 11.33
CA ALA A 43 -10.59 -1.35 11.23
C ALA A 43 -10.76 0.04 10.57
N ARG A 44 -9.85 0.98 10.87
CA ARG A 44 -9.83 2.31 10.21
C ARG A 44 -9.53 2.21 8.71
N TYR A 45 -8.58 1.35 8.32
CA TYR A 45 -8.26 1.11 6.90
C TYR A 45 -9.45 0.51 6.17
N VAL A 46 -10.11 -0.47 6.76
CA VAL A 46 -11.32 -1.09 6.19
C VAL A 46 -12.42 -0.05 6.01
N ARG A 47 -12.72 0.77 7.02
CA ARG A 47 -13.73 1.86 6.91
C ARG A 47 -13.40 2.83 5.77
N ASN A 48 -12.14 3.19 5.59
CA ASN A 48 -11.75 4.08 4.49
C ASN A 48 -11.92 3.41 3.12
N LYS A 49 -11.57 2.12 2.97
CA LYS A 49 -11.79 1.34 1.74
C LYS A 49 -13.29 1.26 1.42
N LEU A 50 -14.11 0.91 2.40
CA LEU A 50 -15.56 0.81 2.23
C LEU A 50 -16.19 2.13 1.78
N ARG A 51 -15.79 3.25 2.39
CA ARG A 51 -16.27 4.57 1.97
C ARG A 51 -15.88 4.89 0.52
N ASP A 52 -14.65 4.60 0.11
CA ASP A 52 -14.24 4.83 -1.28
C ASP A 52 -15.00 3.95 -2.25
N PHE A 53 -15.27 2.70 -1.88
CA PHE A 53 -16.02 1.76 -2.69
C PHE A 53 -17.48 2.19 -2.82
N GLU A 54 -18.12 2.58 -1.71
CA GLU A 54 -19.48 3.12 -1.71
C GLU A 54 -19.62 4.35 -2.60
N GLU A 55 -18.70 5.33 -2.48
CA GLU A 55 -18.68 6.55 -3.29
C GLU A 55 -18.48 6.28 -4.79
N LEU A 56 -17.94 5.10 -5.16
CA LEU A 56 -17.69 4.70 -6.55
C LEU A 56 -18.67 3.64 -7.08
N GLY A 57 -19.70 3.26 -6.30
CA GLY A 57 -20.64 2.22 -6.70
C GLY A 57 -20.02 0.80 -6.76
N ILE A 58 -18.90 0.58 -6.09
CA ILE A 58 -18.28 -0.74 -5.94
C ILE A 58 -18.98 -1.47 -4.79
N VAL A 59 -19.50 -2.65 -5.05
CA VAL A 59 -20.14 -3.49 -4.02
C VAL A 59 -19.06 -4.18 -3.20
N ALA A 60 -19.03 -3.93 -1.89
CA ALA A 60 -18.06 -4.53 -0.99
C ALA A 60 -18.73 -5.32 0.12
N GLU A 61 -18.34 -6.58 0.28
CA GLU A 61 -18.72 -7.44 1.39
C GLU A 61 -17.57 -7.58 2.37
N VAL A 62 -17.84 -7.46 3.68
CA VAL A 62 -16.85 -7.71 4.72
C VAL A 62 -17.13 -9.07 5.36
N LYS A 63 -16.16 -9.98 5.30
CA LYS A 63 -16.21 -11.27 5.99
C LYS A 63 -15.16 -11.32 7.09
N ARG A 64 -15.56 -11.88 8.25
CA ARG A 64 -14.65 -12.06 9.39
C ARG A 64 -14.40 -13.54 9.61
N PHE A 65 -13.13 -13.87 9.81
CA PHE A 65 -12.70 -15.22 10.18
C PHE A 65 -11.84 -15.17 11.45
N ASP A 66 -12.15 -16.03 12.40
CA ASP A 66 -11.43 -16.13 13.69
C ASP A 66 -10.37 -17.26 13.68
N THR A 67 -10.42 -18.16 12.69
CA THR A 67 -9.47 -19.27 12.49
C THR A 67 -8.87 -19.25 11.09
N LEU A 68 -7.63 -19.71 10.98
CA LEU A 68 -6.97 -19.93 9.70
C LEU A 68 -7.72 -20.98 8.88
N HIS A 69 -8.16 -22.05 9.52
CA HIS A 69 -8.89 -23.13 8.85
C HIS A 69 -10.11 -22.59 8.06
N ASN A 70 -10.98 -21.81 8.70
CA ASN A 70 -12.18 -21.26 8.05
C ASN A 70 -11.83 -20.26 6.93
N LEU A 71 -10.79 -19.45 7.17
CA LEU A 71 -10.27 -18.54 6.13
C LEU A 71 -9.78 -19.31 4.91
N MET A 72 -9.02 -20.41 5.12
CA MET A 72 -8.51 -21.24 4.03
C MET A 72 -9.62 -21.93 3.25
N CYS A 73 -10.63 -22.50 3.93
CA CYS A 73 -11.80 -23.06 3.27
C CYS A 73 -12.47 -22.03 2.36
N PHE A 74 -12.69 -20.81 2.85
CA PHE A 74 -13.27 -19.74 2.06
C PHE A 74 -12.41 -19.40 0.81
N LEU A 75 -11.09 -19.30 0.95
CA LEU A 75 -10.20 -19.01 -0.17
C LEU A 75 -10.19 -20.13 -1.20
N ILE A 76 -10.20 -21.40 -0.76
CA ILE A 76 -10.26 -22.58 -1.63
C ILE A 76 -11.58 -22.62 -2.41
N ASP A 77 -12.72 -22.38 -1.74
CA ASP A 77 -14.03 -22.38 -2.40
C ASP A 77 -14.10 -21.29 -3.47
N ASN A 78 -13.61 -20.07 -3.16
CA ASN A 78 -13.50 -18.99 -4.13
C ASN A 78 -12.42 -19.23 -5.20
N GLY A 79 -11.48 -20.11 -4.94
CA GLY A 79 -10.51 -20.61 -5.92
C GLY A 79 -11.19 -21.40 -7.06
N VAL A 80 -12.27 -22.11 -6.78
CA VAL A 80 -13.04 -22.89 -7.78
C VAL A 80 -14.00 -21.98 -8.53
N LYS A 81 -14.83 -21.23 -7.79
CA LYS A 81 -15.79 -20.28 -8.35
C LYS A 81 -15.94 -19.09 -7.40
N SER A 82 -15.84 -17.88 -7.92
CA SER A 82 -16.00 -16.66 -7.13
C SER A 82 -16.98 -15.71 -7.80
N ASP A 83 -17.84 -15.12 -6.99
CA ASP A 83 -18.72 -14.03 -7.38
C ASP A 83 -18.06 -12.66 -7.21
N TYR A 84 -16.83 -12.62 -6.63
CA TYR A 84 -16.05 -11.39 -6.44
C TYR A 84 -15.10 -11.14 -7.60
N ASP A 85 -14.91 -9.89 -7.96
CA ASP A 85 -13.86 -9.44 -8.87
C ASP A 85 -12.50 -9.36 -8.16
N GLY A 86 -12.51 -9.12 -6.85
CA GLY A 86 -11.30 -9.09 -6.05
C GLY A 86 -11.51 -9.46 -4.59
N ILE A 87 -10.46 -9.99 -3.98
CA ILE A 87 -10.41 -10.32 -2.55
C ILE A 87 -9.24 -9.56 -1.91
N ILE A 88 -9.50 -8.98 -0.76
CA ILE A 88 -8.53 -8.30 0.10
C ILE A 88 -8.47 -9.05 1.43
N VAL A 89 -7.30 -9.51 1.84
CA VAL A 89 -7.11 -10.03 3.20
C VAL A 89 -6.40 -8.97 4.03
N GLN A 90 -7.18 -8.27 4.86
CA GLN A 90 -6.68 -7.16 5.68
C GLN A 90 -5.62 -7.64 6.66
N ARG A 91 -4.48 -6.98 6.68
CA ARG A 91 -3.36 -7.29 7.58
C ARG A 91 -3.34 -6.36 8.80
N PRO A 92 -2.80 -6.83 9.95
CA PRO A 92 -2.26 -8.17 10.20
C PRO A 92 -3.35 -9.24 10.22
N ILE A 93 -2.98 -10.50 9.88
CA ILE A 93 -3.90 -11.64 9.95
C ILE A 93 -3.81 -12.22 11.37
N LEU A 94 -4.83 -11.97 12.18
CA LEU A 94 -4.90 -12.36 13.58
C LEU A 94 -5.95 -13.45 13.77
N VAL A 95 -5.53 -14.70 13.72
CA VAL A 95 -6.37 -15.89 13.89
C VAL A 95 -5.96 -16.66 15.14
N SER A 96 -6.87 -17.46 15.70
CA SER A 96 -6.65 -18.15 16.98
C SER A 96 -5.78 -19.41 16.89
N ASP A 97 -5.65 -19.99 15.68
CA ASP A 97 -5.04 -21.30 15.42
C ASP A 97 -3.72 -21.21 14.63
N ALA A 98 -3.21 -20.01 14.35
CA ALA A 98 -1.93 -19.82 13.67
C ALA A 98 -1.26 -18.49 14.05
N SER A 99 0.06 -18.43 13.89
CA SER A 99 0.78 -17.16 14.01
C SER A 99 0.49 -16.23 12.80
N PRO A 100 0.57 -14.90 12.94
CA PRO A 100 0.34 -13.97 11.83
C PRO A 100 1.24 -14.24 10.61
N LYS A 101 2.48 -14.70 10.83
CA LYS A 101 3.41 -15.04 9.75
C LYS A 101 2.98 -16.28 9.00
N GLU A 102 2.56 -17.30 9.71
CA GLU A 102 2.05 -18.55 9.13
C GLU A 102 0.76 -18.31 8.36
N ALA A 103 -0.19 -17.60 8.95
CA ALA A 103 -1.44 -17.22 8.30
C ALA A 103 -1.20 -16.43 7.01
N ALA A 104 -0.26 -15.48 7.01
CA ALA A 104 0.10 -14.72 5.83
C ALA A 104 0.72 -15.58 4.73
N GLY A 105 1.55 -16.59 5.09
CA GLY A 105 2.10 -17.56 4.14
C GLY A 105 1.01 -18.40 3.50
N ASN A 106 0.12 -18.99 4.29
CA ASN A 106 -1.00 -19.78 3.80
C ASN A 106 -1.92 -18.96 2.87
N VAL A 107 -2.26 -17.72 3.25
CA VAL A 107 -3.07 -16.85 2.39
C VAL A 107 -2.38 -16.63 1.03
N ALA A 108 -1.07 -16.38 1.02
CA ALA A 108 -0.32 -16.16 -0.22
C ALA A 108 -0.27 -17.41 -1.10
N ASP A 109 -0.26 -18.61 -0.50
CA ASP A 109 -0.18 -19.89 -1.23
C ASP A 109 -1.54 -20.33 -1.80
N PHE A 110 -2.65 -19.96 -1.15
CA PHE A 110 -3.99 -20.43 -1.51
C PHE A 110 -4.91 -19.38 -2.13
N MET A 111 -4.52 -18.12 -2.06
CA MET A 111 -5.26 -17.04 -2.74
C MET A 111 -5.16 -17.23 -4.25
N ARG A 112 -6.29 -17.27 -4.93
CA ARG A 112 -6.31 -17.27 -6.39
C ARG A 112 -5.76 -15.95 -6.95
N HIS A 113 -4.77 -16.03 -7.83
CA HIS A 113 -3.99 -14.87 -8.25
C HIS A 113 -4.81 -13.78 -8.92
N ASP A 114 -5.82 -14.15 -9.72
CA ASP A 114 -6.72 -13.20 -10.41
C ASP A 114 -7.78 -12.56 -9.50
N LEU A 115 -7.86 -12.98 -8.22
CA LEU A 115 -8.64 -12.33 -7.18
C LEU A 115 -7.78 -11.51 -6.21
N ASP A 116 -6.47 -11.65 -6.23
CA ASP A 116 -5.52 -11.00 -5.33
C ASP A 116 -5.27 -9.54 -5.72
N ILE A 117 -6.27 -8.68 -5.50
CA ILE A 117 -6.16 -7.25 -5.85
C ILE A 117 -5.23 -6.44 -4.92
N ASP A 118 -4.77 -7.02 -3.80
CA ASP A 118 -3.71 -6.45 -2.97
C ASP A 118 -2.30 -6.84 -3.45
N GLY A 119 -2.19 -7.78 -4.42
CA GLY A 119 -0.91 -8.18 -5.00
C GLY A 119 0.05 -8.80 -3.99
N VAL A 120 -0.48 -9.56 -3.03
CA VAL A 120 0.32 -10.17 -1.94
C VAL A 120 0.91 -11.54 -2.33
N CYS A 121 0.34 -12.19 -3.34
CA CYS A 121 0.78 -13.49 -3.82
C CYS A 121 1.92 -13.35 -4.82
N TYR A 122 2.87 -14.27 -4.78
CA TYR A 122 3.86 -14.36 -5.84
C TYR A 122 3.18 -14.76 -7.16
N GLY A 123 3.36 -13.94 -8.19
CA GLY A 123 2.70 -14.16 -9.49
C GLY A 123 1.31 -13.54 -9.62
N SER A 124 0.85 -12.77 -8.64
CA SER A 124 -0.34 -11.92 -8.81
C SER A 124 -0.19 -11.02 -10.04
N PRO A 125 -1.23 -10.89 -10.89
CA PRO A 125 -1.20 -9.97 -12.02
C PRO A 125 -1.31 -8.51 -11.57
N PHE A 126 -1.73 -8.27 -10.33
CA PHE A 126 -1.91 -6.93 -9.80
C PHE A 126 -0.65 -6.43 -9.09
N THR A 127 -0.29 -5.19 -9.41
CA THR A 127 0.77 -4.50 -8.68
C THR A 127 0.30 -4.20 -7.25
N PRO A 128 1.08 -4.52 -6.19
CA PRO A 128 0.70 -4.16 -4.84
C PRO A 128 0.31 -2.67 -4.73
N PRO A 129 -0.82 -2.32 -4.09
CA PRO A 129 -1.30 -0.95 -4.00
C PRO A 129 -0.28 0.08 -3.50
N PRO A 130 0.62 -0.23 -2.53
CA PRO A 130 1.71 0.68 -2.15
C PRO A 130 2.66 0.99 -3.31
N VAL A 131 2.99 -0.01 -4.11
CA VAL A 131 3.87 0.14 -5.28
C VAL A 131 3.18 0.92 -6.39
N ARG A 132 1.92 0.58 -6.68
CA ARG A 132 1.12 1.29 -7.68
C ARG A 132 0.95 2.76 -7.30
N GLY A 133 0.68 3.03 -6.03
CA GLY A 133 0.60 4.40 -5.50
C GLY A 133 1.92 5.16 -5.62
N LEU A 134 3.06 4.49 -5.41
CA LEU A 134 4.38 5.10 -5.63
C LEU A 134 4.62 5.46 -7.10
N ASP A 135 4.34 4.53 -8.02
CA ASP A 135 4.50 4.79 -9.47
C ASP A 135 3.67 5.99 -9.91
N LEU A 136 2.41 6.09 -9.47
CA LEU A 136 1.54 7.23 -9.74
C LEU A 136 2.13 8.54 -9.21
N LEU A 137 2.66 8.54 -7.99
CA LEU A 137 3.25 9.72 -7.37
C LEU A 137 4.54 10.15 -8.08
N LEU A 138 5.42 9.21 -8.43
CA LEU A 138 6.67 9.52 -9.14
C LEU A 138 6.39 10.08 -10.53
N ARG A 139 5.37 9.56 -11.24
CA ARG A 139 4.91 10.12 -12.52
C ARG A 139 4.35 11.54 -12.36
N GLU A 140 3.54 11.79 -11.35
CA GLU A 140 3.01 13.14 -11.05
C GLU A 140 4.14 14.13 -10.73
N TRP A 141 5.24 13.64 -10.15
CA TRP A 141 6.41 14.46 -9.85
C TRP A 141 7.37 14.60 -11.03
N ASP A 142 7.13 13.90 -12.14
CA ASP A 142 8.08 13.75 -13.25
C ASP A 142 9.47 13.32 -12.75
N TYR A 143 9.47 12.34 -11.81
CA TYR A 143 10.66 11.88 -11.13
C TYR A 143 11.06 10.48 -11.58
N ASN A 144 12.21 10.38 -12.27
CA ASN A 144 12.75 9.11 -12.75
C ASN A 144 13.73 8.51 -11.70
N PRO A 145 13.46 7.30 -11.18
CA PRO A 145 14.36 6.61 -10.24
C PRO A 145 15.66 6.07 -10.87
N ALA A 146 15.73 5.95 -12.20
CA ALA A 146 16.89 5.36 -12.87
C ALA A 146 18.18 6.12 -12.55
N GLY A 147 19.21 5.38 -12.13
CA GLY A 147 20.52 5.93 -11.72
C GLY A 147 20.53 6.65 -10.37
N LYS A 148 19.41 6.62 -9.62
CA LYS A 148 19.30 7.22 -8.29
C LYS A 148 19.67 6.24 -7.19
N THR A 149 20.14 6.77 -6.06
CA THR A 149 20.33 6.03 -4.82
C THR A 149 19.04 6.08 -4.00
N ALA A 150 18.51 4.91 -3.65
CA ALA A 150 17.30 4.78 -2.84
C ALA A 150 17.63 4.08 -1.52
N VAL A 151 17.09 4.60 -0.42
CA VAL A 151 17.14 3.96 0.89
C VAL A 151 15.73 3.68 1.34
N VAL A 152 15.44 2.40 1.59
CA VAL A 152 14.14 1.93 2.10
C VAL A 152 14.31 1.47 3.54
N ILE A 153 13.63 2.15 4.47
CA ILE A 153 13.64 1.84 5.90
C ILE A 153 12.41 0.99 6.20
N GLY A 154 12.63 -0.28 6.46
CA GLY A 154 11.59 -1.30 6.61
C GLY A 154 11.64 -2.35 5.49
N ARG A 155 11.38 -3.61 5.85
CA ARG A 155 11.37 -4.76 4.93
C ARG A 155 10.13 -5.64 5.08
N GLY A 156 9.05 -5.03 5.54
CA GLY A 156 7.73 -5.65 5.67
C GLY A 156 6.95 -5.66 4.36
N ASP A 157 5.63 -5.79 4.48
CA ASP A 157 4.68 -5.91 3.37
C ASP A 157 4.64 -4.69 2.44
N VAL A 158 5.11 -3.53 2.90
CA VAL A 158 5.25 -2.32 2.09
C VAL A 158 6.68 -2.12 1.61
N GLY A 159 7.65 -2.18 2.53
CA GLY A 159 9.04 -1.84 2.21
C GLY A 159 9.69 -2.78 1.19
N ARG A 160 9.42 -4.10 1.27
CA ARG A 160 9.97 -5.08 0.33
C ARG A 160 9.50 -4.85 -1.11
N PRO A 161 8.19 -4.83 -1.42
CA PRO A 161 7.74 -4.62 -2.80
C PRO A 161 8.11 -3.24 -3.34
N VAL A 162 8.20 -2.21 -2.49
CA VAL A 162 8.69 -0.87 -2.88
C VAL A 162 10.17 -0.92 -3.26
N ALA A 163 11.01 -1.62 -2.48
CA ALA A 163 12.42 -1.79 -2.82
C ALA A 163 12.61 -2.55 -4.15
N GLU A 164 11.86 -3.63 -4.37
CA GLU A 164 11.87 -4.38 -5.62
C GLU A 164 11.42 -3.54 -6.82
N TYR A 165 10.39 -2.72 -6.64
CA TYR A 165 9.96 -1.78 -7.69
C TYR A 165 11.08 -0.79 -8.04
N LEU A 166 11.72 -0.18 -7.07
CA LEU A 166 12.82 0.77 -7.31
C LEU A 166 14.01 0.10 -8.01
N LEU A 167 14.34 -1.15 -7.64
CA LEU A 167 15.34 -1.96 -8.35
C LEU A 167 14.97 -2.19 -9.82
N ARG A 168 13.73 -2.58 -10.10
CA ARG A 168 13.22 -2.76 -11.48
C ARG A 168 13.22 -1.45 -12.27
N ARG A 169 13.17 -0.30 -11.59
CA ARG A 169 13.29 1.04 -12.19
C ARG A 169 14.73 1.54 -12.29
N ASN A 170 15.71 0.63 -12.16
CA ASN A 170 17.15 0.90 -12.26
C ASN A 170 17.70 1.87 -11.19
N ALA A 171 17.10 1.91 -10.00
CA ALA A 171 17.70 2.58 -8.84
C ALA A 171 18.71 1.65 -8.15
N THR A 172 19.74 2.22 -7.50
CA THR A 172 20.58 1.50 -6.54
C THR A 172 19.89 1.53 -5.18
N VAL A 173 19.47 0.36 -4.65
CA VAL A 173 18.63 0.30 -3.46
C VAL A 173 19.37 -0.28 -2.26
N THR A 174 19.32 0.42 -1.15
CA THR A 174 19.73 -0.07 0.17
C THR A 174 18.49 -0.26 1.05
N VAL A 175 18.32 -1.47 1.62
CA VAL A 175 17.21 -1.76 2.54
C VAL A 175 17.75 -1.81 3.96
N CYS A 176 17.25 -0.93 4.83
CA CYS A 176 17.56 -0.86 6.25
C CYS A 176 16.42 -1.44 7.10
N HIS A 177 16.73 -1.99 8.24
CA HIS A 177 15.76 -2.63 9.14
C HIS A 177 16.21 -2.54 10.61
N SER A 178 15.44 -3.03 11.55
CA SER A 178 15.66 -2.96 13.00
C SER A 178 17.01 -3.51 13.51
N ARG A 179 17.74 -4.24 12.68
CA ARG A 179 19.11 -4.75 13.00
C ARG A 179 20.21 -4.04 12.21
N THR A 180 19.87 -3.02 11.42
CA THR A 180 20.87 -2.20 10.72
C THR A 180 21.52 -1.28 11.75
N PRO A 181 22.87 -1.26 11.85
CA PRO A 181 23.54 -0.33 12.76
C PRO A 181 23.25 1.14 12.39
N ASP A 182 23.09 1.99 13.39
CA ASP A 182 22.79 3.42 13.20
C ASP A 182 23.76 4.11 12.25
N ALA A 183 25.06 3.87 12.41
CA ALA A 183 26.07 4.45 11.52
C ALA A 183 25.87 4.07 10.04
N THR A 184 25.44 2.83 9.78
CA THR A 184 25.12 2.35 8.42
C THR A 184 23.86 3.02 7.90
N LEU A 185 22.80 3.12 8.72
CA LEU A 185 21.56 3.81 8.37
C LEU A 185 21.84 5.29 8.03
N TRP A 186 22.48 6.01 8.92
CA TRP A 186 22.81 7.43 8.72
C TRP A 186 23.72 7.66 7.52
N GLY A 187 24.69 6.76 7.30
CA GLY A 187 25.58 6.81 6.13
C GLY A 187 24.82 6.65 4.81
N ALA A 188 23.91 5.68 4.75
CA ALA A 188 23.06 5.45 3.58
C ALA A 188 22.13 6.64 3.31
N MET A 189 21.46 7.17 4.35
CA MET A 189 20.54 8.29 4.22
C MET A 189 21.18 9.56 3.68
N LYS A 190 22.46 9.84 4.04
CA LYS A 190 23.20 11.01 3.56
C LYS A 190 23.37 11.07 2.05
N SER A 191 23.46 9.92 1.39
CA SER A 191 23.64 9.80 -0.06
C SER A 191 22.38 9.47 -0.83
N ALA A 192 21.23 9.37 -0.14
CA ALA A 192 19.96 8.98 -0.75
C ALA A 192 19.36 10.10 -1.59
N ASP A 193 19.04 9.81 -2.85
CA ASP A 193 18.17 10.62 -3.70
C ASP A 193 16.70 10.34 -3.40
N ILE A 194 16.39 9.09 -3.00
CA ILE A 194 15.05 8.62 -2.66
C ILE A 194 15.12 8.02 -1.25
N LEU A 195 14.33 8.56 -0.34
CA LEU A 195 14.21 8.05 1.02
C LEU A 195 12.78 7.56 1.27
N VAL A 196 12.65 6.28 1.63
CA VAL A 196 11.34 5.65 1.87
C VAL A 196 11.26 5.17 3.30
N GLY A 197 10.26 5.62 4.05
CA GLY A 197 9.87 5.11 5.37
C GLY A 197 8.75 4.09 5.23
N ALA A 198 8.95 2.88 5.76
CA ALA A 198 7.99 1.78 5.77
C ALA A 198 8.19 0.84 6.98
N ALA A 199 8.56 1.41 8.13
CA ALA A 199 8.92 0.67 9.34
C ALA A 199 7.92 0.85 10.49
N GLY A 200 7.06 1.88 10.46
CA GLY A 200 6.15 2.20 11.54
C GLY A 200 6.90 2.58 12.82
N LEU A 201 7.83 3.52 12.72
CA LEU A 201 8.70 3.90 13.82
C LEU A 201 7.94 4.68 14.91
N LYS A 202 8.21 4.34 16.18
CA LYS A 202 7.69 5.12 17.31
C LYS A 202 8.32 6.51 17.42
N ASN A 203 9.60 6.61 17.05
CA ASN A 203 10.37 7.84 17.05
C ASN A 203 10.72 8.18 15.61
N PRO A 204 10.17 9.25 15.05
CA PRO A 204 10.45 9.65 13.68
C PRO A 204 11.92 9.99 13.43
N ILE A 205 12.36 9.79 12.20
CA ILE A 205 13.70 10.14 11.73
C ILE A 205 13.65 11.54 11.09
N TYR A 206 14.73 12.29 11.24
CA TYR A 206 14.86 13.63 10.63
C TYR A 206 15.39 13.53 9.20
N PRO A 207 14.59 13.89 8.16
CA PRO A 207 15.04 13.79 6.76
C PRO A 207 16.15 14.77 6.38
N SER A 208 16.41 15.77 7.21
CA SER A 208 17.48 16.77 6.99
C SER A 208 18.90 16.18 6.88
N THR A 209 19.05 14.89 7.22
CA THR A 209 20.33 14.18 7.12
C THR A 209 20.59 13.55 5.75
N HIS A 210 19.61 13.61 4.81
CA HIS A 210 19.75 13.05 3.47
C HIS A 210 20.06 14.13 2.41
N ASN A 211 20.19 13.71 1.14
CA ASN A 211 20.49 14.59 0.01
C ASN A 211 19.42 15.65 -0.19
N HIS A 212 19.82 16.92 -0.28
CA HIS A 212 18.91 18.07 -0.40
C HIS A 212 18.15 18.17 -1.71
N SER A 213 18.45 17.36 -2.72
CA SER A 213 17.72 17.30 -4.00
C SER A 213 16.79 16.09 -4.12
N GLY A 214 16.70 15.28 -3.08
CA GLY A 214 15.98 14.02 -3.08
C GLY A 214 14.48 14.16 -2.78
N VAL A 215 13.80 13.02 -2.83
CA VAL A 215 12.39 12.87 -2.44
C VAL A 215 12.26 11.99 -1.19
N VAL A 216 11.32 12.34 -0.32
CA VAL A 216 11.00 11.61 0.91
C VAL A 216 9.58 11.07 0.80
N ILE A 217 9.45 9.76 0.90
CA ILE A 217 8.20 9.02 0.71
C ILE A 217 7.90 8.28 2.00
N ASP A 218 6.82 8.64 2.68
CA ASP A 218 6.51 8.12 4.00
C ASP A 218 5.24 7.26 3.99
N TYR A 219 5.42 5.97 4.22
CA TYR A 219 4.34 4.99 4.45
C TYR A 219 4.14 4.70 5.94
N GLY A 220 5.03 5.20 6.80
CA GLY A 220 4.92 4.99 8.24
C GLY A 220 3.61 5.57 8.77
N ILE A 221 2.95 4.82 9.66
CA ILE A 221 1.77 5.30 10.38
C ILE A 221 1.84 4.77 11.79
N THR A 222 2.10 5.68 12.72
CA THR A 222 2.16 5.39 14.16
C THR A 222 1.31 6.40 14.91
N LYS A 223 0.55 5.95 15.90
CA LYS A 223 -0.18 6.85 16.79
C LYS A 223 0.77 7.36 17.87
N GLY A 224 1.01 8.66 17.88
CA GLY A 224 1.84 9.30 18.87
C GLY A 224 1.16 9.43 20.25
N ASN A 225 1.92 9.86 21.25
CA ASN A 225 1.41 10.12 22.59
C ASN A 225 0.41 11.29 22.62
N ASP A 226 0.45 12.17 21.62
CA ASP A 226 -0.49 13.27 21.40
C ASP A 226 -1.82 12.81 20.76
N GLY A 227 -1.98 11.51 20.50
CA GLY A 227 -3.14 10.93 19.86
C GLY A 227 -3.21 11.14 18.34
N LYS A 228 -2.25 11.86 17.74
CA LYS A 228 -2.18 12.10 16.30
C LYS A 228 -1.43 10.98 15.58
N LEU A 229 -1.60 10.92 14.27
CA LEU A 229 -0.85 10.02 13.41
C LEU A 229 0.46 10.70 12.99
N HIS A 230 1.54 9.97 13.10
CA HIS A 230 2.88 10.35 12.68
C HIS A 230 3.43 9.34 11.67
N GLY A 231 4.28 9.82 10.77
CA GLY A 231 5.04 8.99 9.86
C GLY A 231 6.34 8.46 10.46
N ASP A 232 7.14 7.82 9.62
CA ASP A 232 8.50 7.41 9.97
C ASP A 232 9.48 8.60 9.93
N PHE A 233 9.09 9.70 9.25
CA PHE A 233 9.88 10.92 9.18
C PHE A 233 9.15 12.09 9.81
N GLU A 234 9.93 12.94 10.50
CA GLU A 234 9.36 14.18 11.00
C GLU A 234 9.13 15.20 9.89
N ASP A 235 7.96 15.85 9.99
CA ASP A 235 7.59 17.01 9.18
C ASP A 235 7.97 18.29 9.94
N ASN A 236 9.27 18.58 9.97
CA ASN A 236 9.81 19.70 10.76
C ASN A 236 10.18 20.94 9.92
N GLY A 237 9.66 21.04 8.69
CA GLY A 237 9.88 22.19 7.83
C GLY A 237 11.32 22.33 7.27
N PHE A 238 12.22 21.41 7.56
CA PHE A 238 13.60 21.42 7.04
C PHE A 238 13.72 20.92 5.59
N CYS A 239 12.60 20.51 4.97
CA CYS A 239 12.61 20.24 3.54
C CYS A 239 12.91 21.53 2.78
N THR A 240 14.02 21.54 2.06
CA THR A 240 14.34 22.66 1.15
C THR A 240 13.26 22.79 0.07
N GLN A 241 13.17 23.92 -0.61
CA GLN A 241 12.20 24.11 -1.70
C GLN A 241 12.36 23.08 -2.85
N LYS A 242 13.54 22.43 -2.94
CA LYS A 242 13.85 21.42 -3.97
C LYS A 242 13.47 19.99 -3.55
N GLN A 243 13.23 19.74 -2.27
CA GLN A 243 12.80 18.44 -1.77
C GLN A 243 11.30 18.32 -1.79
N LYS A 244 10.78 17.13 -2.16
CA LYS A 244 9.37 16.79 -2.03
C LYS A 244 9.25 15.72 -0.94
N GLN A 245 8.34 15.92 0.00
CA GLN A 245 8.04 14.98 1.08
C GLN A 245 6.55 14.74 1.16
N THR A 246 6.15 13.48 1.27
CA THR A 246 4.75 13.11 1.52
C THR A 246 4.42 13.26 3.00
N PRO A 247 3.33 13.95 3.38
CA PRO A 247 2.92 14.11 4.77
C PRO A 247 2.23 12.87 5.33
N VAL A 248 2.18 12.78 6.65
CA VAL A 248 1.33 11.81 7.36
C VAL A 248 0.50 12.56 8.41
N PRO A 249 -0.84 12.59 8.26
CA PRO A 249 -1.68 12.04 7.20
C PRO A 249 -1.68 12.86 5.89
N GLY A 250 -2.28 12.30 4.82
CA GLY A 250 -2.50 13.02 3.54
C GLY A 250 -1.46 12.74 2.45
N GLY A 251 -0.53 11.82 2.71
CA GLY A 251 0.49 11.34 1.76
C GLY A 251 0.19 9.95 1.22
N MET A 252 1.13 9.01 1.43
CA MET A 252 1.09 7.69 0.80
C MET A 252 -0.12 6.83 1.16
N GLY A 253 -0.76 7.04 2.32
CA GLY A 253 -2.01 6.34 2.64
C GLY A 253 -3.14 6.60 1.61
N LEU A 254 -3.20 7.80 1.03
CA LEU A 254 -4.13 8.11 -0.07
C LEU A 254 -3.70 7.42 -1.37
N MET A 255 -2.41 7.40 -1.67
CA MET A 255 -1.89 6.78 -2.88
C MET A 255 -2.03 5.25 -2.88
N VAL A 256 -1.91 4.61 -1.71
CA VAL A 256 -2.23 3.18 -1.54
C VAL A 256 -3.69 2.91 -1.89
N ARG A 257 -4.62 3.75 -1.40
CA ARG A 257 -6.05 3.63 -1.74
C ARG A 257 -6.28 3.85 -3.24
N ALA A 258 -5.64 4.85 -3.86
CA ALA A 258 -5.70 5.07 -5.31
C ALA A 258 -5.22 3.83 -6.10
N GLY A 259 -4.10 3.24 -5.69
CA GLY A 259 -3.58 2.01 -6.29
C GLY A 259 -4.56 0.84 -6.20
N LEU A 260 -5.23 0.69 -5.04
CA LEU A 260 -6.25 -0.33 -4.85
C LEU A 260 -7.48 -0.11 -5.75
N LEU A 261 -7.99 1.12 -5.84
CA LEU A 261 -9.13 1.44 -6.71
C LEU A 261 -8.85 1.07 -8.18
N LEU A 262 -7.64 1.35 -8.64
CA LEU A 262 -7.22 0.96 -9.98
C LEU A 262 -7.11 -0.58 -10.13
N ASN A 263 -6.64 -1.30 -9.08
CA ASN A 263 -6.61 -2.76 -9.11
C ASN A 263 -8.02 -3.36 -9.18
N VAL A 264 -8.99 -2.79 -8.47
CA VAL A 264 -10.41 -3.21 -8.58
C VAL A 264 -10.91 -3.02 -10.01
N LEU A 265 -10.64 -1.87 -10.61
CA LEU A 265 -11.04 -1.57 -11.99
C LEU A 265 -10.41 -2.56 -13.00
N ASP A 266 -9.10 -2.84 -12.85
CA ASP A 266 -8.40 -3.81 -13.71
C ASP A 266 -8.95 -5.24 -13.51
N ALA A 267 -9.23 -5.64 -12.27
CA ALA A 267 -9.79 -6.95 -11.96
C ALA A 267 -11.19 -7.14 -12.57
N TYR A 268 -12.05 -6.13 -12.44
CA TYR A 268 -13.36 -6.12 -13.09
C TYR A 268 -13.24 -6.32 -14.59
N LYS A 269 -12.40 -5.49 -15.26
CA LYS A 269 -12.18 -5.57 -16.71
C LYS A 269 -11.62 -6.92 -17.13
N TRP A 270 -10.63 -7.43 -16.41
CA TRP A 270 -10.02 -8.72 -16.69
C TRP A 270 -11.04 -9.85 -16.67
N ARG A 271 -11.83 -9.95 -15.61
CA ARG A 271 -12.80 -11.03 -15.46
C ARG A 271 -13.90 -11.01 -16.54
N ARG A 272 -14.20 -9.86 -17.08
CA ARG A 272 -15.17 -9.68 -18.18
C ARG A 272 -14.51 -9.60 -19.55
N ARG A 273 -13.18 -9.84 -19.62
CA ARG A 273 -12.40 -9.78 -20.87
C ARG A 273 -12.58 -8.47 -21.63
N LEU A 274 -12.63 -7.36 -20.91
CA LEU A 274 -12.73 -6.01 -21.47
C LEU A 274 -11.36 -5.33 -21.66
N MET A 275 -10.26 -6.07 -21.45
CA MET A 275 -8.87 -5.61 -21.62
C MET A 275 -8.30 -6.13 -22.90
#